data_e03a54ae7169a857c472782f4369c9cc
#
_entry.id   e03a54ae7169a857c472782f4369c9cc
#
_cell.length_a   1.000
_cell.length_b   1.000
_cell.length_c   1.000
_cell.angle_alpha   90.00
_cell.angle_beta   90.00
_cell.angle_gamma   90.00
#
_symmetry.space_group_name_H-M   'P 1'
#
loop_
_entity.id
_entity.type
_entity.pdbx_description
1 polymer ?
#
loop_
_entity_poly.entity_id
_entity_poly.type
_entity_poly.pdbx_seq_one_letter_code
_entity_poly.pdbx_strand_id
1 'polypeptide(L)'
;MTKNLYCVVGESGSGKDTIVNYMCNRYGYTKVISNTTRPIRTNDENDKFNHIFSNVEQYLKDKENNEVVAETFFNGNVYWATKTQVNNSDFYIIDIKGLKHLQDTYRDKMIFTIYVETNEATRKLRMEERGDSEEKIEERIKNDKEAFADVDYQHWDCTIRNSRHTDLSVIAMKLNDVIKIFESKEE
;
A
#
# COMPACT_ATOMS: atom_id res chain seq x y z
N MET A 1 15.43 -7.20 8.06
CA MET A 1 14.01 -7.47 7.72
C MET A 1 13.27 -7.76 9.00
N THR A 2 12.04 -7.27 9.09
CA THR A 2 11.15 -7.50 10.23
C THR A 2 10.57 -8.92 10.22
N LYS A 3 10.17 -9.43 11.39
CA LYS A 3 9.43 -10.70 11.52
C LYS A 3 7.99 -10.56 11.00
N ASN A 4 7.44 -9.33 11.04
CA ASN A 4 6.09 -8.98 10.61
C ASN A 4 6.09 -8.33 9.22
N LEU A 5 4.94 -8.38 8.54
CA LEU A 5 4.64 -7.61 7.33
C LEU A 5 3.70 -6.46 7.68
N TYR A 6 4.14 -5.23 7.44
CA TYR A 6 3.37 -4.01 7.72
C TYR A 6 2.57 -3.59 6.48
N CYS A 7 1.30 -3.96 6.42
CA CYS A 7 0.39 -3.64 5.32
C CYS A 7 -0.20 -2.24 5.50
N VAL A 8 0.12 -1.33 4.59
CA VAL A 8 -0.32 0.07 4.64
C VAL A 8 -1.46 0.30 3.67
N VAL A 9 -2.61 0.63 4.22
CA VAL A 9 -3.86 0.86 3.50
C VAL A 9 -4.29 2.31 3.66
N GLY A 10 -5.00 2.82 2.69
CA GLY A 10 -5.56 4.18 2.73
C GLY A 10 -6.01 4.63 1.35
N GLU A 11 -6.90 5.57 1.32
CA GLU A 11 -7.52 6.10 0.12
C GLU A 11 -6.51 6.84 -0.77
N SER A 12 -6.88 7.11 -2.01
CA SER A 12 -6.08 7.89 -2.98
C SER A 12 -5.72 9.27 -2.41
N GLY A 13 -4.45 9.67 -2.51
CA GLY A 13 -3.97 10.94 -1.95
C GLY A 13 -3.78 10.96 -0.43
N SER A 14 -3.96 9.83 0.28
CA SER A 14 -3.75 9.78 1.75
C SER A 14 -2.30 9.93 2.18
N GLY A 15 -1.33 9.72 1.27
CA GLY A 15 0.11 9.87 1.55
C GLY A 15 0.81 8.61 2.03
N LYS A 16 0.19 7.43 1.88
CA LYS A 16 0.80 6.14 2.26
C LYS A 16 2.16 5.90 1.57
N ASP A 17 2.25 6.20 0.25
CA ASP A 17 3.52 6.04 -0.49
C ASP A 17 4.62 6.95 0.09
N THR A 18 4.29 8.18 0.41
CA THR A 18 5.21 9.16 1.01
C THR A 18 5.71 8.67 2.37
N ILE A 19 4.80 8.18 3.21
CA ILE A 19 5.15 7.64 4.55
C ILE A 19 6.06 6.42 4.41
N VAL A 20 5.68 5.43 3.60
CA VAL A 20 6.46 4.19 3.42
C VAL A 20 7.82 4.49 2.80
N ASN A 21 7.90 5.34 1.76
CA ASN A 21 9.17 5.73 1.16
C ASN A 21 10.08 6.44 2.19
N TYR A 22 9.52 7.30 3.04
CA TYR A 22 10.28 7.94 4.11
C TYR A 22 10.81 6.90 5.12
N MET A 23 9.99 5.92 5.51
CA MET A 23 10.40 4.82 6.39
C MET A 23 11.56 4.03 5.80
N CYS A 24 11.47 3.66 4.50
CA CYS A 24 12.53 2.98 3.79
C CYS A 24 13.84 3.80 3.78
N ASN A 25 13.75 5.07 3.40
CA ASN A 25 14.92 5.94 3.27
C ASN A 25 15.57 6.29 4.63
N ARG A 26 14.76 6.49 5.67
CA ARG A 26 15.24 6.98 6.97
C ARG A 26 15.68 5.88 7.90
N TYR A 27 15.00 4.73 7.85
CA TYR A 27 15.20 3.64 8.83
C TYR A 27 15.68 2.34 8.19
N GLY A 28 15.86 2.31 6.85
CA GLY A 28 16.39 1.14 6.15
C GLY A 28 15.38 0.00 5.94
N TYR A 29 14.08 0.26 6.11
CA TYR A 29 13.05 -0.73 5.77
C TYR A 29 12.97 -0.95 4.27
N THR A 30 12.40 -2.10 3.89
CA THR A 30 12.13 -2.49 2.52
C THR A 30 10.61 -2.49 2.25
N LYS A 31 10.22 -2.30 0.99
CA LYS A 31 8.80 -2.37 0.60
C LYS A 31 8.60 -3.35 -0.54
N VAL A 32 7.42 -3.97 -0.58
CA VAL A 32 6.96 -4.78 -1.72
C VAL A 32 6.87 -3.88 -2.95
N ILE A 33 7.51 -4.29 -4.04
CA ILE A 33 7.31 -3.74 -5.37
C ILE A 33 6.43 -4.74 -6.12
N SER A 34 5.11 -4.51 -6.11
CA SER A 34 4.14 -5.41 -6.72
C SER A 34 4.19 -5.38 -8.24
N ASN A 35 3.77 -6.49 -8.86
CA ASN A 35 3.63 -6.58 -10.31
C ASN A 35 2.31 -5.95 -10.78
N THR A 36 2.27 -5.49 -12.03
CA THR A 36 1.04 -5.01 -12.65
C THR A 36 1.06 -5.16 -14.17
N THR A 37 -0.10 -5.43 -14.76
CA THR A 37 -0.31 -5.38 -16.22
C THR A 37 -0.67 -3.98 -16.73
N ARG A 38 -0.86 -3.02 -15.83
CA ARG A 38 -1.13 -1.64 -16.17
C ARG A 38 0.08 -1.02 -16.90
N PRO A 39 -0.15 -0.25 -17.97
CA PRO A 39 0.94 0.53 -18.57
C PRO A 39 1.53 1.54 -17.58
N ILE A 40 2.82 1.83 -17.75
CA ILE A 40 3.51 2.87 -16.98
C ILE A 40 2.85 4.23 -17.21
N ARG A 41 2.72 5.03 -16.16
CA ARG A 41 2.18 6.40 -16.25
C ARG A 41 3.26 7.35 -16.74
N THR A 42 3.01 8.03 -17.83
CA THR A 42 3.96 8.97 -18.44
C THR A 42 4.07 10.30 -17.70
N ASN A 43 3.08 10.62 -16.87
CA ASN A 43 3.00 11.85 -16.05
C ASN A 43 3.52 11.67 -14.61
N ASP A 44 4.09 10.52 -14.27
CA ASP A 44 4.64 10.23 -12.95
C ASP A 44 6.00 9.54 -13.10
N GLU A 45 7.07 10.31 -12.98
CA GLU A 45 8.45 9.81 -13.13
C GLU A 45 8.80 8.72 -12.10
N ASN A 46 8.10 8.68 -10.98
CA ASN A 46 8.32 7.70 -9.92
C ASN A 46 7.52 6.40 -10.11
N ASP A 47 6.58 6.36 -11.05
CA ASP A 47 5.72 5.19 -11.26
C ASP A 47 6.53 3.93 -11.54
N LYS A 48 7.62 4.05 -12.30
CA LYS A 48 8.54 2.95 -12.64
C LYS A 48 9.24 2.31 -11.43
N PHE A 49 9.26 2.98 -10.28
CA PHE A 49 9.88 2.45 -9.04
C PHE A 49 8.84 1.86 -8.07
N ASN A 50 7.56 2.04 -8.36
CA ASN A 50 6.48 1.58 -7.49
C ASN A 50 5.90 0.23 -7.91
N HIS A 51 6.13 -0.18 -9.17
CA HIS A 51 5.61 -1.43 -9.72
C HIS A 51 6.63 -2.09 -10.66
N ILE A 52 6.55 -3.41 -10.75
CA ILE A 52 7.15 -4.20 -11.82
C ILE A 52 6.09 -4.33 -12.90
N PHE A 53 6.31 -3.64 -14.03
CA PHE A 53 5.39 -3.70 -15.16
C PHE A 53 5.58 -5.01 -15.92
N SER A 54 4.53 -5.78 -16.04
CA SER A 54 4.54 -7.15 -16.54
C SER A 54 3.33 -7.41 -17.46
N ASN A 55 3.05 -8.65 -17.77
CA ASN A 55 1.95 -9.05 -18.64
C ASN A 55 1.10 -10.15 -17.98
N VAL A 56 -0.03 -10.47 -18.63
CA VAL A 56 -0.97 -11.49 -18.15
C VAL A 56 -0.35 -12.89 -18.13
N GLU A 57 0.57 -13.19 -19.05
CA GLU A 57 1.23 -14.49 -19.12
C GLU A 57 2.08 -14.73 -17.86
N GLN A 58 2.83 -13.71 -17.41
CA GLN A 58 3.61 -13.80 -16.17
C GLN A 58 2.72 -13.94 -14.96
N TYR A 59 1.60 -13.21 -14.89
CA TYR A 59 0.62 -13.36 -13.82
C TYR A 59 0.08 -14.79 -13.74
N LEU A 60 -0.34 -15.37 -14.88
CA LEU A 60 -0.86 -16.74 -14.93
C LEU A 60 0.20 -17.75 -14.51
N LYS A 61 1.44 -17.58 -14.95
CA LYS A 61 2.57 -18.42 -14.55
C LYS A 61 2.83 -18.37 -13.04
N ASP A 62 2.84 -17.17 -12.45
CA ASP A 62 3.03 -17.01 -11.01
C ASP A 62 1.86 -17.66 -10.24
N LYS A 63 0.64 -17.57 -10.77
CA LYS A 63 -0.55 -18.18 -10.18
C LYS A 63 -0.53 -19.71 -10.25
N GLU A 64 -0.15 -20.29 -11.39
CA GLU A 64 0.02 -21.74 -11.57
C GLU A 64 1.08 -22.32 -10.62
N ASN A 65 2.13 -21.54 -10.35
CA ASN A 65 3.19 -21.92 -9.41
C ASN A 65 2.82 -21.69 -7.93
N ASN A 66 1.60 -21.25 -7.61
CA ASN A 66 1.15 -20.86 -6.27
C ASN A 66 2.01 -19.77 -5.61
N GLU A 67 2.62 -18.89 -6.42
CA GLU A 67 3.44 -17.78 -5.94
C GLU A 67 2.61 -16.53 -5.61
N VAL A 68 1.40 -16.37 -6.18
CA VAL A 68 0.55 -15.20 -5.97
C VAL A 68 -0.08 -15.26 -4.58
N VAL A 69 0.29 -14.31 -3.71
CA VAL A 69 -0.22 -14.20 -2.34
C VAL A 69 -1.10 -12.97 -2.11
N ALA A 70 -1.08 -12.01 -3.03
CA ALA A 70 -2.00 -10.87 -3.06
C ALA A 70 -2.34 -10.54 -4.50
N GLU A 71 -3.62 -10.32 -4.80
CA GLU A 71 -4.05 -9.89 -6.13
C GLU A 71 -5.26 -8.96 -6.05
N THR A 72 -5.30 -8.00 -6.98
CA THR A 72 -6.44 -7.10 -7.17
C THR A 72 -6.63 -6.81 -8.66
N PHE A 73 -7.88 -6.87 -9.11
CA PHE A 73 -8.28 -6.47 -10.45
C PHE A 73 -8.88 -5.07 -10.39
N PHE A 74 -8.30 -4.14 -11.15
CA PHE A 74 -8.74 -2.76 -11.20
C PHE A 74 -8.58 -2.17 -12.59
N ASN A 75 -9.63 -1.56 -13.13
CA ASN A 75 -9.67 -0.92 -14.47
C ASN A 75 -9.08 -1.81 -15.58
N GLY A 76 -9.47 -3.09 -15.62
CA GLY A 76 -9.02 -4.05 -16.63
C GLY A 76 -7.58 -4.54 -16.47
N ASN A 77 -6.90 -4.15 -15.42
CA ASN A 77 -5.54 -4.58 -15.11
C ASN A 77 -5.50 -5.44 -13.86
N VAL A 78 -4.49 -6.30 -13.76
CA VAL A 78 -4.20 -7.03 -12.53
C VAL A 78 -2.97 -6.44 -11.84
N TYR A 79 -3.05 -6.39 -10.52
CA TYR A 79 -1.95 -6.08 -9.61
C TYR A 79 -1.75 -7.29 -8.72
N TRP A 80 -0.50 -7.77 -8.58
CA TRP A 80 -0.23 -8.93 -7.73
C TRP A 80 1.14 -8.85 -7.10
N ALA A 81 1.29 -9.54 -5.97
CA ALA A 81 2.57 -9.76 -5.33
C ALA A 81 2.82 -11.25 -5.15
N THR A 82 4.05 -11.65 -5.39
CA THR A 82 4.50 -13.02 -5.14
C THR A 82 4.94 -13.20 -3.70
N LYS A 83 4.87 -14.45 -3.23
CA LYS A 83 5.36 -14.86 -1.91
C LYS A 83 6.80 -14.41 -1.67
N THR A 84 7.66 -14.56 -2.67
CA THR A 84 9.05 -14.12 -2.62
C THR A 84 9.18 -12.61 -2.40
N GLN A 85 8.39 -11.79 -3.11
CA GLN A 85 8.40 -10.33 -2.91
C GLN A 85 7.97 -9.95 -1.50
N VAL A 86 6.91 -10.58 -1.00
CA VAL A 86 6.37 -10.31 0.35
C VAL A 86 7.36 -10.76 1.43
N ASN A 87 7.97 -11.95 1.31
CA ASN A 87 8.93 -12.47 2.28
C ASN A 87 10.18 -11.57 2.41
N ASN A 88 10.59 -10.94 1.31
CA ASN A 88 11.77 -10.08 1.27
C ASN A 88 11.47 -8.60 1.57
N SER A 89 10.30 -8.29 2.11
CA SER A 89 9.87 -6.92 2.38
C SER A 89 9.33 -6.74 3.80
N ASP A 90 9.43 -5.52 4.32
CA ASP A 90 8.90 -5.11 5.61
C ASP A 90 7.54 -4.43 5.46
N PHE A 91 7.37 -3.59 4.43
CA PHE A 91 6.13 -2.88 4.13
C PHE A 91 5.46 -3.37 2.85
N TYR A 92 4.13 -3.36 2.85
CA TYR A 92 3.33 -3.54 1.65
C TYR A 92 2.24 -2.48 1.56
N ILE A 93 2.31 -1.60 0.56
CA ILE A 93 1.24 -0.66 0.22
C ILE A 93 0.22 -1.44 -0.62
N ILE A 94 -0.95 -1.65 -0.08
CA ILE A 94 -1.94 -2.57 -0.63
C ILE A 94 -3.35 -1.96 -0.54
N ASP A 95 -4.24 -2.32 -1.45
CA ASP A 95 -5.66 -1.99 -1.36
C ASP A 95 -6.42 -3.02 -0.50
N ILE A 96 -7.67 -2.70 -0.15
CA ILE A 96 -8.48 -3.55 0.75
C ILE A 96 -8.72 -4.95 0.18
N LYS A 97 -8.95 -5.07 -1.13
CA LYS A 97 -9.21 -6.38 -1.76
C LYS A 97 -7.95 -7.24 -1.77
N GLY A 98 -6.82 -6.63 -2.13
CA GLY A 98 -5.53 -7.28 -2.09
C GLY A 98 -5.11 -7.67 -0.67
N LEU A 99 -5.39 -6.82 0.34
CA LEU A 99 -5.15 -7.15 1.75
C LEU A 99 -5.96 -8.37 2.20
N LYS A 100 -7.24 -8.42 1.84
CA LYS A 100 -8.09 -9.56 2.16
C LYS A 100 -7.54 -10.85 1.53
N HIS A 101 -7.18 -10.82 0.25
CA HIS A 101 -6.58 -11.98 -0.41
C HIS A 101 -5.27 -12.39 0.28
N LEU A 102 -4.41 -11.44 0.62
CA LEU A 102 -3.17 -11.70 1.36
C LEU A 102 -3.45 -12.37 2.71
N GLN A 103 -4.41 -11.87 3.48
CA GLN A 103 -4.80 -12.44 4.76
C GLN A 103 -5.36 -13.87 4.63
N ASP A 104 -6.00 -14.20 3.50
CA ASP A 104 -6.55 -15.53 3.25
C ASP A 104 -5.48 -16.55 2.83
N THR A 105 -4.43 -16.12 2.13
CA THR A 105 -3.47 -16.99 1.43
C THR A 105 -2.09 -17.05 2.07
N TYR A 106 -1.63 -15.97 2.72
CA TYR A 106 -0.27 -15.82 3.22
C TYR A 106 -0.14 -16.12 4.72
N ARG A 107 0.94 -16.86 5.11
CA ARG A 107 1.13 -17.31 6.51
C ARG A 107 2.59 -17.21 7.00
N ASP A 108 3.52 -16.75 6.17
CA ASP A 108 4.96 -16.81 6.53
C ASP A 108 5.37 -15.70 7.52
N LYS A 109 4.66 -14.56 7.51
CA LYS A 109 4.82 -13.47 8.48
C LYS A 109 3.46 -13.11 9.07
N MET A 110 3.44 -12.56 10.29
CA MET A 110 2.24 -11.94 10.83
C MET A 110 1.97 -10.64 10.07
N ILE A 111 0.71 -10.44 9.68
CA ILE A 111 0.27 -9.22 8.99
C ILE A 111 -0.17 -8.20 10.03
N PHE A 112 0.50 -7.04 10.03
CA PHE A 112 0.15 -5.88 10.83
C PHE A 112 -0.44 -4.81 9.93
N THR A 113 -1.67 -4.40 10.21
CA THR A 113 -2.44 -3.51 9.36
C THR A 113 -2.36 -2.06 9.82
N ILE A 114 -1.99 -1.15 8.91
CA ILE A 114 -1.86 0.28 9.16
C ILE A 114 -2.80 1.03 8.23
N TYR A 115 -3.77 1.75 8.80
CA TYR A 115 -4.65 2.61 8.03
C TYR A 115 -4.16 4.07 8.06
N VAL A 116 -4.02 4.67 6.88
CA VAL A 116 -3.65 6.09 6.74
C VAL A 116 -4.90 6.91 6.47
N GLU A 117 -5.42 7.53 7.52
CA GLU A 117 -6.59 8.38 7.52
C GLU A 117 -6.23 9.81 7.05
N THR A 118 -6.93 10.32 6.04
CA THR A 118 -6.77 11.69 5.54
C THR A 118 -8.12 12.19 5.03
N ASN A 119 -8.52 13.39 5.42
CA ASN A 119 -9.79 13.96 4.95
C ASN A 119 -9.81 14.16 3.42
N GLU A 120 -11.02 14.08 2.84
CA GLU A 120 -11.21 14.15 1.38
C GLU A 120 -10.65 15.43 0.77
N ALA A 121 -10.84 16.58 1.42
CA ALA A 121 -10.34 17.88 0.91
C ALA A 121 -8.81 17.89 0.76
N THR A 122 -8.09 17.34 1.76
CA THR A 122 -6.62 17.23 1.69
C THR A 122 -6.19 16.23 0.61
N ARG A 123 -6.93 15.13 0.43
CA ARG A 123 -6.63 14.13 -0.60
C ARG A 123 -6.81 14.69 -2.00
N LYS A 124 -7.92 15.43 -2.24
CA LYS A 124 -8.18 16.12 -3.51
C LYS A 124 -7.05 17.10 -3.84
N LEU A 125 -6.71 17.98 -2.91
CA LEU A 125 -5.63 18.95 -3.09
C LEU A 125 -4.30 18.27 -3.46
N ARG A 126 -3.92 17.18 -2.79
CA ARG A 126 -2.68 16.45 -3.10
C ARG A 126 -2.70 15.80 -4.50
N MET A 127 -3.86 15.34 -4.95
CA MET A 127 -4.03 14.81 -6.31
C MET A 127 -3.94 15.92 -7.36
N GLU A 128 -4.51 17.09 -7.09
CA GLU A 128 -4.37 18.30 -7.93
C GLU A 128 -2.90 18.76 -8.01
N GLU A 129 -2.22 18.88 -6.87
CA GLU A 129 -0.80 19.26 -6.80
C GLU A 129 0.11 18.26 -7.56
N ARG A 130 -0.29 17.00 -7.68
CA ARG A 130 0.40 15.97 -8.46
C ARG A 130 0.09 16.05 -9.97
N GLY A 131 -0.90 16.85 -10.38
CA GLY A 131 -1.30 17.03 -11.77
C GLY A 131 -2.32 16.00 -12.28
N ASP A 132 -3.08 15.34 -11.40
CA ASP A 132 -4.22 14.51 -11.81
C ASP A 132 -5.33 15.42 -12.37
N SER A 133 -6.01 15.00 -13.46
CA SER A 133 -7.16 15.76 -13.98
C SER A 133 -8.37 15.65 -13.05
N GLU A 134 -9.28 16.62 -13.12
CA GLU A 134 -10.49 16.67 -12.29
C GLU A 134 -11.31 15.38 -12.42
N GLU A 135 -11.51 14.88 -13.65
CA GLU A 135 -12.26 13.63 -13.90
C GLU A 135 -11.60 12.43 -13.22
N LYS A 136 -10.26 12.35 -13.24
CA LYS A 136 -9.52 11.28 -12.57
C LYS A 136 -9.61 11.37 -11.05
N ILE A 137 -9.62 12.60 -10.51
CA ILE A 137 -9.78 12.84 -9.08
C ILE A 137 -11.17 12.40 -8.62
N GLU A 138 -12.21 12.79 -9.35
CA GLU A 138 -13.58 12.38 -9.05
C GLU A 138 -13.79 10.87 -9.15
N GLU A 139 -13.27 10.23 -10.20
CA GLU A 139 -13.30 8.78 -10.35
C GLU A 139 -12.63 8.08 -9.16
N ARG A 140 -11.44 8.54 -8.74
CA ARG A 140 -10.72 7.97 -7.60
C ARG A 140 -11.49 8.15 -6.30
N ILE A 141 -12.04 9.34 -6.04
CA ILE A 141 -12.84 9.60 -4.82
C ILE A 141 -14.09 8.71 -4.79
N LYS A 142 -14.74 8.52 -5.94
CA LYS A 142 -15.90 7.62 -6.03
C LYS A 142 -15.51 6.18 -5.74
N ASN A 143 -14.45 5.68 -6.37
CA ASN A 143 -13.95 4.32 -6.17
C ASN A 143 -13.49 4.10 -4.71
N ASP A 144 -12.82 5.10 -4.11
CA ASP A 144 -12.42 5.06 -2.72
C ASP A 144 -13.64 4.98 -1.79
N LYS A 145 -14.71 5.76 -2.02
CA LYS A 145 -15.94 5.69 -1.21
C LYS A 145 -16.57 4.30 -1.22
N GLU A 146 -16.54 3.62 -2.36
CA GLU A 146 -17.04 2.25 -2.47
C GLU A 146 -16.10 1.25 -1.77
N ALA A 147 -14.79 1.37 -2.01
CA ALA A 147 -13.80 0.45 -1.45
C ALA A 147 -13.65 0.57 0.08
N PHE A 148 -13.86 1.77 0.63
CA PHE A 148 -13.70 2.09 2.04
C PHE A 148 -15.04 2.32 2.77
N ALA A 149 -16.18 1.90 2.19
CA ALA A 149 -17.50 2.08 2.79
C ALA A 149 -17.59 1.52 4.22
N ASP A 150 -16.91 0.41 4.48
CA ASP A 150 -16.91 -0.29 5.76
C ASP A 150 -15.61 -0.05 6.58
N VAL A 151 -14.81 0.95 6.24
CA VAL A 151 -13.50 1.17 6.87
C VAL A 151 -13.59 1.42 8.38
N ASP A 152 -14.65 2.09 8.83
CA ASP A 152 -14.88 2.38 10.26
C ASP A 152 -15.24 1.14 11.08
N TYR A 153 -15.69 0.06 10.42
CA TYR A 153 -16.01 -1.23 11.03
C TYR A 153 -14.86 -2.22 10.96
N GLN A 154 -13.78 -1.87 10.24
CA GLN A 154 -12.59 -2.72 10.16
C GLN A 154 -11.68 -2.46 11.35
N HIS A 155 -11.12 -3.53 11.88
CA HIS A 155 -10.11 -3.43 12.92
C HIS A 155 -8.73 -3.22 12.30
N TRP A 156 -8.13 -2.05 12.57
CA TRP A 156 -6.77 -1.73 12.17
C TRP A 156 -5.84 -1.82 13.38
N ASP A 157 -4.67 -2.45 13.24
CA ASP A 157 -3.68 -2.52 14.32
C ASP A 157 -3.10 -1.14 14.64
N CYS A 158 -3.03 -0.26 13.64
CA CYS A 158 -2.60 1.12 13.80
C CYS A 158 -3.35 2.05 12.82
N THR A 159 -3.76 3.23 13.30
CA THR A 159 -4.31 4.29 12.45
C THR A 159 -3.42 5.52 12.52
N ILE A 160 -2.98 5.99 11.35
CA ILE A 160 -2.18 7.19 11.19
C ILE A 160 -3.04 8.32 10.63
N ARG A 161 -3.25 9.39 11.40
CA ARG A 161 -3.90 10.60 10.91
C ARG A 161 -2.90 11.49 10.19
N ASN A 162 -3.04 11.61 8.87
CA ASN A 162 -2.13 12.36 8.00
C ASN A 162 -2.80 13.61 7.45
N SER A 163 -2.95 14.65 8.27
CA SER A 163 -3.49 15.94 7.85
C SER A 163 -2.47 16.74 6.99
N ARG A 164 -2.95 17.84 6.37
CA ARG A 164 -2.10 18.73 5.54
C ARG A 164 -0.88 19.27 6.26
N HIS A 165 -1.00 19.52 7.58
CA HIS A 165 0.02 20.15 8.41
C HIS A 165 0.78 19.16 9.28
N THR A 166 0.58 17.86 9.09
CA THR A 166 1.28 16.85 9.88
C THR A 166 2.70 16.69 9.34
N ASP A 167 3.68 16.82 10.22
CA ASP A 167 5.07 16.61 9.88
C ASP A 167 5.34 15.13 9.62
N LEU A 168 5.83 14.81 8.42
CA LEU A 168 6.14 13.45 8.00
C LEU A 168 7.17 12.77 8.91
N SER A 169 8.15 13.53 9.42
CA SER A 169 9.18 13.01 10.32
C SER A 169 8.59 12.54 11.66
N VAL A 170 7.59 13.25 12.16
CA VAL A 170 6.86 12.89 13.38
C VAL A 170 6.01 11.64 13.19
N ILE A 171 5.32 11.54 12.05
CA ILE A 171 4.58 10.31 11.68
C ILE A 171 5.54 9.12 11.65
N ALA A 172 6.63 9.26 10.91
CA ALA A 172 7.59 8.19 10.70
C ALA A 172 8.28 7.76 12.01
N MET A 173 8.63 8.71 12.88
CA MET A 173 9.20 8.43 14.20
C MET A 173 8.21 7.58 15.03
N LYS A 174 6.96 8.02 15.14
CA LYS A 174 5.93 7.30 15.92
C LYS A 174 5.67 5.90 15.34
N LEU A 175 5.59 5.79 14.01
CA LEU A 175 5.40 4.50 13.36
C LEU A 175 6.58 3.56 13.61
N ASN A 176 7.82 4.07 13.54
CA ASN A 176 9.01 3.30 13.83
C ASN A 176 9.04 2.80 15.29
N ASP A 177 8.59 3.62 16.25
CA ASP A 177 8.50 3.21 17.66
C ASP A 177 7.43 2.11 17.84
N VAL A 178 6.27 2.23 17.19
CA VAL A 178 5.24 1.18 17.17
C VAL A 178 5.80 -0.12 16.62
N ILE A 179 6.48 -0.09 15.48
CA ILE A 179 7.10 -1.27 14.87
C ILE A 179 8.09 -1.93 15.84
N LYS A 180 8.97 -1.16 16.46
CA LYS A 180 9.94 -1.69 17.44
C LYS A 180 9.27 -2.39 18.61
N ILE A 181 8.18 -1.83 19.13
CA ILE A 181 7.42 -2.44 20.23
C ILE A 181 6.82 -3.79 19.78
N PHE A 182 6.30 -3.89 18.56
CA PHE A 182 5.74 -5.14 18.05
C PHE A 182 6.81 -6.19 17.79
N GLU A 183 7.92 -5.81 17.16
CA GLU A 183 9.05 -6.72 16.92
C GLU A 183 9.69 -7.25 18.21
N SER A 184 9.65 -6.48 19.31
CA SER A 184 10.22 -6.88 20.62
C SER A 184 9.31 -7.77 21.46
N LYS A 185 8.00 -7.85 21.16
CA LYS A 185 7.06 -8.68 21.94
C LYS A 185 7.07 -10.16 21.54
N GLU A 186 7.76 -10.50 20.48
CA GLU A 186 7.82 -11.86 19.93
C GLU A 186 9.14 -12.61 20.30
N GLU A 187 9.89 -12.09 21.26
CA GLU A 187 10.99 -12.80 21.93
C GLU A 187 10.50 -13.47 23.22
#